data_d438c5af4ad9ec4b90918cc097d6b085
#
_entry.id   d438c5af4ad9ec4b90918cc097d6b085
#
_cell.length_a   1.000
_cell.length_b   1.000
_cell.length_c   1.000
_cell.angle_alpha   90.00
_cell.angle_beta   90.00
_cell.angle_gamma   90.00
#
_symmetry.space_group_name_H-M   'P 1'
#
loop_
_entity.id
_entity.type
_entity.pdbx_description
1 polymer ?
#
loop_
_entity_poly.entity_id
_entity_poly.type
_entity_poly.pdbx_seq_one_letter_code
_entity_poly.pdbx_strand_id
1 'polypeptide(L)'
;LDMNGHVNNSKYLDWIFEVMGADFLTKYIPKKINLKYVKEVRPGGMIASAYELKGLESKHEIISDGEINAQAMITWQEIEGN
;
A
#
# COMPACT_ATOMS: atom_id res chain seq x y z
N LEU A 1 -11.57 3.97 13.07
CA LEU A 1 -12.45 2.87 12.77
C LEU A 1 -13.59 3.30 11.87
N ASP A 2 -13.77 2.57 10.81
CA ASP A 2 -14.78 2.96 9.84
C ASP A 2 -16.13 2.33 10.16
N MET A 3 -17.06 3.15 10.49
CA MET A 3 -18.39 2.72 10.90
C MET A 3 -19.34 2.45 9.73
N ASN A 4 -18.91 2.76 8.53
CA ASN A 4 -19.76 2.67 7.34
C ASN A 4 -19.48 1.47 6.46
N GLY A 5 -18.72 0.51 6.95
CA GLY A 5 -18.40 -0.68 6.18
C GLY A 5 -17.31 -0.52 5.17
N HIS A 6 -16.64 0.61 5.15
CA HIS A 6 -15.47 0.82 4.29
C HIS A 6 -14.26 0.10 4.86
N VAL A 7 -13.35 -0.26 3.98
CA VAL A 7 -12.05 -0.77 4.40
C VAL A 7 -11.25 0.41 4.95
N ASN A 8 -10.72 0.27 6.15
CA ASN A 8 -9.99 1.37 6.75
C ASN A 8 -8.55 1.48 6.21
N ASN A 9 -7.89 2.60 6.54
CA ASN A 9 -6.56 2.91 6.03
C ASN A 9 -5.52 1.83 6.33
N SER A 10 -5.57 1.25 7.51
CA SER A 10 -4.58 0.26 7.90
C SER A 10 -4.64 -0.99 7.02
N LYS A 11 -5.82 -1.33 6.52
CA LYS A 11 -5.96 -2.47 5.64
C LYS A 11 -5.27 -2.24 4.29
N TYR A 12 -5.43 -1.04 3.72
CA TYR A 12 -4.75 -0.69 2.48
C TYR A 12 -3.23 -0.68 2.67
N LEU A 13 -2.77 -0.15 3.80
CA LEU A 13 -1.35 -0.14 4.10
C LEU A 13 -0.80 -1.55 4.28
N ASP A 14 -1.56 -2.44 4.90
CA ASP A 14 -1.17 -3.83 5.04
C ASP A 14 -0.93 -4.46 3.67
N TRP A 15 -1.85 -4.26 2.74
CA TRP A 15 -1.71 -4.80 1.40
C TRP A 15 -0.49 -4.24 0.67
N ILE A 16 -0.26 -2.93 0.84
CA ILE A 16 0.88 -2.27 0.23
C ILE A 16 2.20 -2.80 0.79
N PHE A 17 2.28 -2.92 2.11
CA PHE A 17 3.51 -3.41 2.74
C PHE A 17 3.76 -4.88 2.44
N GLU A 18 2.71 -5.68 2.36
CA GLU A 18 2.85 -7.09 2.04
C GLU A 18 3.56 -7.32 0.71
N VAL A 19 3.24 -6.51 -0.29
CA VAL A 19 3.80 -6.69 -1.62
C VAL A 19 5.29 -6.34 -1.67
N MET A 20 5.78 -5.51 -0.74
CA MET A 20 7.19 -5.16 -0.67
C MET A 20 8.06 -6.31 -0.14
N GLY A 21 7.48 -7.16 0.68
CA GLY A 21 8.18 -8.33 1.21
C GLY A 21 8.93 -8.04 2.50
N ALA A 22 9.11 -9.11 3.28
CA ALA A 22 9.73 -8.99 4.60
C ALA A 22 11.17 -8.51 4.53
N ASP A 23 11.94 -8.99 3.56
CA ASP A 23 13.34 -8.58 3.43
C ASP A 23 13.49 -7.08 3.21
N PHE A 24 12.66 -6.53 2.34
CA PHE A 24 12.67 -5.09 2.08
C PHE A 24 12.33 -4.32 3.35
N LEU A 25 11.31 -4.78 4.06
CA LEU A 25 10.82 -4.07 5.26
C LEU A 25 11.76 -4.16 6.44
N THR A 26 12.76 -5.05 6.41
CA THR A 26 13.79 -5.08 7.44
C THR A 26 14.89 -4.04 7.19
N LYS A 27 14.98 -3.54 5.96
CA LYS A 27 16.05 -2.62 5.55
C LYS A 27 15.58 -1.19 5.37
N TYR A 28 14.29 -1.00 5.14
CA TYR A 28 13.74 0.32 4.83
C TYR A 28 12.50 0.58 5.63
N ILE A 29 12.31 1.85 5.98
CA ILE A 29 11.08 2.30 6.62
C ILE A 29 10.44 3.38 5.76
N PRO A 30 9.12 3.51 5.80
CA PRO A 30 8.48 4.58 5.04
C PRO A 30 8.75 5.92 5.69
N LYS A 31 9.25 6.85 4.90
CA LYS A 31 9.51 8.21 5.34
C LYS A 31 8.30 9.09 5.07
N LYS A 32 7.62 8.85 3.97
CA LYS A 32 6.45 9.62 3.57
C LYS A 32 5.50 8.70 2.81
N ILE A 33 4.23 8.77 3.16
CA ILE A 33 3.20 7.98 2.49
C ILE A 33 2.09 8.91 2.03
N ASN A 34 1.78 8.86 0.74
CA ASN A 34 0.62 9.53 0.18
C ASN A 34 -0.33 8.45 -0.30
N LEU A 35 -1.51 8.39 0.29
CA LEU A 35 -2.51 7.40 -0.06
C LEU A 35 -3.74 8.10 -0.59
N LYS A 36 -4.16 7.69 -1.78
CA LYS A 36 -5.33 8.26 -2.42
C LYS A 36 -6.38 7.17 -2.64
N TYR A 37 -7.55 7.38 -2.12
CA TYR A 37 -8.67 6.48 -2.37
C TYR A 37 -9.36 6.88 -3.65
N VAL A 38 -9.62 5.90 -4.48
CA VAL A 38 -10.31 6.12 -5.75
C VAL A 38 -11.72 5.54 -5.68
N LYS A 39 -11.82 4.33 -5.17
CA LYS A 39 -13.08 3.61 -5.14
C LYS A 39 -13.08 2.62 -3.98
N GLU A 40 -14.24 2.41 -3.40
CA GLU A 40 -14.38 1.51 -2.28
C GLU A 40 -14.21 0.05 -2.70
N VAL A 41 -13.50 -0.72 -1.87
CA VAL A 41 -13.36 -2.15 -2.08
C VAL A 41 -14.60 -2.85 -1.55
N ARG A 42 -15.17 -3.72 -2.37
CA ARG A 42 -16.35 -4.49 -1.95
C ARG A 42 -15.93 -5.67 -1.09
N PRO A 43 -16.73 -6.00 -0.06
CA PRO A 43 -16.47 -7.21 0.73
C PRO A 43 -16.50 -8.45 -0.18
N GLY A 44 -15.53 -9.34 0.04
CA GLY A 44 -15.45 -10.56 -0.72
C GLY A 44 -14.84 -10.45 -2.10
N GLY A 45 -14.48 -9.25 -2.53
CA GLY A 45 -13.83 -9.06 -3.81
C GLY A 45 -12.39 -9.54 -3.79
N MET A 46 -11.88 -9.89 -4.97
CA MET A 46 -10.47 -10.24 -5.10
C MET A 46 -9.62 -8.99 -5.13
N ILE A 47 -8.57 -9.00 -4.33
CA ILE A 47 -7.66 -7.87 -4.23
C ILE A 47 -6.34 -8.22 -4.91
N ALA A 48 -5.86 -7.34 -5.77
CA ALA A 48 -4.52 -7.43 -6.33
C ALA A 48 -3.74 -6.19 -5.94
N SER A 49 -2.49 -6.37 -5.60
CA SER A 49 -1.61 -5.28 -5.24
C SER A 49 -0.47 -5.23 -6.25
N ALA A 50 -0.35 -4.12 -6.93
CA ALA A 50 0.72 -3.92 -7.92
C ALA A 50 1.63 -2.80 -7.44
N TYR A 51 2.90 -2.88 -7.77
CA TYR A 51 3.82 -1.82 -7.38
C TYR A 51 4.97 -1.68 -8.36
N GLU A 52 5.58 -0.51 -8.32
CA GLU A 52 6.79 -0.22 -9.08
C GLU A 52 7.74 0.52 -8.14
N LEU A 53 8.97 0.03 -8.06
CA LEU A 53 9.98 0.64 -7.19
C LEU A 53 11.07 1.27 -8.04
N LYS A 54 11.34 2.54 -7.77
CA LYS A 54 12.42 3.29 -8.42
C LYS A 54 13.24 3.98 -7.35
N GLY A 55 14.47 3.51 -7.14
CA GLY A 55 15.30 4.06 -6.08
C GLY A 55 14.63 3.88 -4.74
N LEU A 56 14.37 4.97 -4.03
CA LEU A 56 13.72 4.94 -2.74
C LEU A 56 12.26 5.41 -2.80
N GLU A 57 11.67 5.35 -3.99
CA GLU A 57 10.27 5.71 -4.19
C GLU A 57 9.50 4.53 -4.77
N SER A 58 8.33 4.25 -4.23
CA SER A 58 7.48 3.21 -4.79
C SER A 58 6.08 3.74 -5.06
N LYS A 59 5.50 3.25 -6.15
CA LYS A 59 4.10 3.54 -6.49
C LYS A 59 3.31 2.26 -6.34
N HIS A 60 2.15 2.37 -5.78
CA HIS A 60 1.31 1.20 -5.48
C HIS A 60 -0.11 1.41 -5.98
N GLU A 61 -0.71 0.32 -6.42
CA GLU A 61 -2.12 0.33 -6.80
C GLU A 61 -2.80 -0.87 -6.17
N ILE A 62 -3.93 -0.62 -5.55
CA ILE A 62 -4.79 -1.68 -5.06
C ILE A 62 -5.92 -1.81 -6.06
N ILE A 63 -6.05 -3.00 -6.61
CA ILE A 63 -6.99 -3.28 -7.70
C ILE A 63 -7.98 -4.33 -7.23
N SER A 64 -9.25 -4.06 -7.45
CA SER A 64 -10.30 -5.01 -7.12
C SER A 64 -11.28 -5.04 -8.27
N ASP A 65 -11.63 -6.25 -8.70
CA ASP A 65 -12.58 -6.46 -9.80
C ASP A 65 -12.20 -5.69 -11.08
N GLY A 66 -10.89 -5.64 -11.35
CA GLY A 66 -10.38 -4.98 -12.56
C GLY A 66 -10.34 -3.47 -12.49
N GLU A 67 -10.63 -2.89 -11.33
CA GLU A 67 -10.64 -1.44 -11.17
C GLU A 67 -9.66 -1.02 -10.08
N ILE A 68 -9.06 0.15 -10.25
CA ILE A 68 -8.17 0.72 -9.25
C ILE A 68 -9.00 1.28 -8.11
N ASN A 69 -8.75 0.80 -6.91
CA ASN A 69 -9.46 1.23 -5.70
C ASN A 69 -8.66 2.24 -4.90
N ALA A 70 -7.35 2.11 -4.90
CA ALA A 70 -6.48 3.04 -4.19
C ALA A 70 -5.13 3.11 -4.87
N GLN A 71 -4.47 4.24 -4.69
CA GLN A 71 -3.12 4.45 -5.19
C GLN A 71 -2.30 5.03 -4.06
N ALA A 72 -1.03 4.67 -4.01
CA ALA A 72 -0.14 5.21 -2.99
C ALA A 72 1.22 5.51 -3.60
N MET A 73 1.87 6.50 -3.00
CA MET A 73 3.27 6.77 -3.28
C MET A 73 3.99 6.80 -1.96
N ILE A 74 5.07 6.04 -1.86
CA ILE A 74 5.84 5.95 -0.64
C ILE A 74 7.28 6.32 -0.94
N THR A 75 7.82 7.21 -0.11
CA THR A 75 9.24 7.49 -0.11
C THR A 75 9.83 6.70 1.04
N TRP A 76 10.85 5.91 0.76
CA TRP A 76 11.48 5.04 1.74
C TRP A 76 12.78 5.63 2.25
N GLN A 77 13.19 5.17 3.41
CA GLN A 77 14.42 5.58 4.03
C GLN A 77 15.13 4.35 4.56
N GLU A 78 16.41 4.26 4.30
CA GLU A 78 17.21 3.16 4.80
C GLU A 78 17.29 3.22 6.32
N ILE A 79 17.18 2.07 6.96
CA ILE A 79 17.29 1.99 8.42
C ILE A 79 18.76 2.17 8.79
N GLU A 80 19.05 3.17 9.61
CA GLU A 80 20.40 3.47 10.03
C GLU A 80 20.84 2.62 11.22
N GLY A 81 22.14 2.53 11.41
CA GLY A 81 22.71 1.89 12.57
C GLY A 81 22.85 0.39 12.46
N ASN A 82 22.74 -0.13 11.29
CA ASN A 82 22.87 -1.56 11.05
C ASN A 82 24.15 -1.91 10.37
#